data_750ae623047c8f762c02903e3a934c38
#
_entry.id   750ae623047c8f762c02903e3a934c38
#
_cell.length_a   1.000
_cell.length_b   1.000
_cell.length_c   1.000
_cell.angle_alpha   90.00
_cell.angle_beta   90.00
_cell.angle_gamma   90.00
#
_symmetry.space_group_name_H-M   'P 1'
#
loop_
_entity.id
_entity.type
_entity.pdbx_description
1 polymer ?
#
loop_
_entity_poly.entity_id
_entity_poly.type
_entity_poly.pdbx_seq_one_letter_code
_entity_poly.pdbx_strand_id
1 'polypeptide(L)'
;MVLAQCIWLKIEGEYINSSDLENYDVLILPDGWYGRFLDKEKLKEIKDWVKNGGKLIAMGGAVKGLEGENGFSIKSKEVKKDSTDAITLSTYEESERESIKNYITGTIFKTKVDNTNPLAYGYGNDYFTLKLGDDAFEYLKDGSAVYLENNTNPVAGFAGSEAKKRIGETLVFGVENYGSGQVIYMVDNPLFRGFWENGKLFFVNALFMVD
;
A
#
# COMPACT_ATOMS: atom_id res chain seq x y z
N MET A 1 23.44 -10.88 17.11
CA MET A 1 22.61 -9.82 16.54
C MET A 1 23.22 -9.49 15.19
N VAL A 2 22.70 -10.11 14.12
CA VAL A 2 23.13 -9.83 12.75
C VAL A 2 22.45 -8.51 12.38
N LEU A 3 23.22 -7.49 12.01
CA LEU A 3 22.67 -6.24 11.48
C LEU A 3 22.01 -6.57 10.13
N ALA A 4 20.69 -6.39 10.04
CA ALA A 4 19.97 -6.54 8.80
C ALA A 4 20.56 -5.60 7.74
N GLN A 5 20.88 -6.15 6.56
CA GLN A 5 21.36 -5.36 5.44
C GLN A 5 20.16 -4.90 4.63
N CYS A 6 19.88 -3.59 4.67
CA CYS A 6 18.81 -2.98 3.91
C CYS A 6 19.33 -2.37 2.62
N ILE A 7 18.67 -2.68 1.50
CA ILE A 7 18.91 -2.00 0.24
C ILE A 7 17.83 -0.96 0.00
N TRP A 8 18.25 0.29 -0.25
CA TRP A 8 17.38 1.36 -0.73
C TRP A 8 17.45 1.38 -2.24
N LEU A 9 16.36 1.05 -2.91
CA LEU A 9 16.28 1.18 -4.35
C LEU A 9 16.01 2.63 -4.73
N LYS A 10 17.06 3.37 -5.09
CA LYS A 10 16.90 4.61 -5.82
C LYS A 10 16.73 4.27 -7.28
N ILE A 11 15.53 4.45 -7.83
CA ILE A 11 15.24 4.16 -9.23
C ILE A 11 15.90 5.23 -10.10
N GLU A 12 17.16 5.04 -10.42
CA GLU A 12 17.85 5.68 -11.53
C GLU A 12 18.54 4.58 -12.35
N GLY A 13 17.74 3.86 -13.15
CA GLY A 13 18.26 3.12 -14.32
C GLY A 13 19.09 1.86 -14.09
N GLU A 14 19.37 1.41 -12.88
CA GLU A 14 20.14 0.21 -12.62
C GLU A 14 19.24 -0.97 -12.24
N TYR A 15 19.43 -2.09 -12.94
CA TYR A 15 18.71 -3.34 -12.70
C TYR A 15 19.29 -4.04 -11.46
N ILE A 16 18.46 -4.35 -10.46
CA ILE A 16 18.82 -5.30 -9.42
C ILE A 16 18.79 -6.69 -10.06
N ASN A 17 19.89 -7.40 -9.99
CA ASN A 17 19.97 -8.80 -10.37
C ASN A 17 19.56 -9.68 -9.18
N SER A 18 19.03 -10.88 -9.46
CA SER A 18 18.66 -11.85 -8.43
C SER A 18 19.83 -12.22 -7.51
N SER A 19 21.06 -12.29 -8.06
CA SER A 19 22.28 -12.51 -7.29
C SER A 19 22.59 -11.42 -6.26
N ASP A 20 22.09 -10.20 -6.48
CA ASP A 20 22.30 -9.10 -5.55
C ASP A 20 21.33 -9.19 -4.37
N LEU A 21 20.10 -9.68 -4.60
CA LEU A 21 19.08 -9.84 -3.55
C LEU A 21 19.51 -10.85 -2.47
N GLU A 22 20.26 -11.89 -2.83
CA GLU A 22 20.74 -12.90 -1.88
C GLU A 22 21.66 -12.33 -0.78
N ASN A 23 22.24 -11.15 -1.00
CA ASN A 23 23.10 -10.47 -0.05
C ASN A 23 22.33 -9.58 0.95
N TYR A 24 21.00 -9.45 0.82
CA TYR A 24 20.18 -8.54 1.59
C TYR A 24 19.02 -9.27 2.30
N ASP A 25 18.73 -8.84 3.52
CA ASP A 25 17.61 -9.36 4.32
C ASP A 25 16.31 -8.60 4.02
N VAL A 26 16.41 -7.34 3.63
CA VAL A 26 15.26 -6.44 3.43
C VAL A 26 15.38 -5.68 2.11
N LEU A 27 14.32 -5.75 1.29
CA LEU A 27 14.12 -4.94 0.10
C LEU A 27 13.02 -3.91 0.37
N ILE A 28 13.32 -2.64 0.16
CA ILE A 28 12.34 -1.55 0.30
C ILE A 28 12.05 -0.97 -1.09
N LEU A 29 10.78 -0.99 -1.46
CA LEU A 29 10.25 -0.31 -2.64
C LEU A 29 9.51 0.97 -2.19
N PRO A 30 10.15 2.15 -2.26
CA PRO A 30 9.53 3.42 -1.90
C PRO A 30 8.31 3.73 -2.77
N ASP A 31 7.55 4.75 -2.35
CA ASP A 31 6.44 5.24 -3.16
C ASP A 31 6.92 5.71 -4.54
N GLY A 32 6.28 5.20 -5.59
CA GLY A 32 6.66 5.48 -6.97
C GLY A 32 5.93 4.60 -7.99
N TRP A 33 6.20 4.86 -9.29
CA TRP A 33 5.65 4.07 -10.37
C TRP A 33 6.62 2.96 -10.81
N TYR A 34 6.17 1.70 -10.75
CA TYR A 34 7.00 0.52 -10.96
C TYR A 34 6.67 -0.29 -12.21
N GLY A 35 5.76 0.17 -13.07
CA GLY A 35 5.21 -0.62 -14.18
C GLY A 35 6.21 -1.16 -15.22
N ARG A 36 7.44 -0.62 -15.27
CA ARG A 36 8.51 -1.18 -16.11
C ARG A 36 9.53 -2.01 -15.34
N PHE A 37 9.64 -1.76 -14.04
CA PHE A 37 10.61 -2.41 -13.18
C PHE A 37 10.09 -3.76 -12.66
N LEU A 38 8.82 -3.80 -12.23
CA LEU A 38 8.17 -5.01 -11.73
C LEU A 38 7.48 -5.75 -12.88
N ASP A 39 8.26 -6.22 -13.86
CA ASP A 39 7.76 -7.13 -14.87
C ASP A 39 7.59 -8.57 -14.30
N LYS A 40 7.09 -9.49 -15.13
CA LYS A 40 6.80 -10.87 -14.70
C LYS A 40 8.04 -11.62 -14.22
N GLU A 41 9.18 -11.37 -14.83
CA GLU A 41 10.44 -12.04 -14.48
C GLU A 41 10.97 -11.50 -13.14
N LYS A 42 10.98 -10.18 -12.99
CA LYS A 42 11.42 -9.52 -11.76
C LYS A 42 10.51 -9.84 -10.57
N LEU A 43 9.19 -9.87 -10.77
CA LEU A 43 8.25 -10.30 -9.73
C LEU A 43 8.51 -11.73 -9.28
N LYS A 44 8.82 -12.64 -10.21
CA LYS A 44 9.17 -14.02 -9.88
C LYS A 44 10.45 -14.08 -9.06
N GLU A 45 11.50 -13.37 -9.45
CA GLU A 45 12.77 -13.32 -8.71
C GLU A 45 12.55 -12.79 -7.27
N ILE A 46 11.79 -11.70 -7.12
CA ILE A 46 11.46 -11.15 -5.80
C ILE A 46 10.63 -12.14 -4.97
N LYS A 47 9.66 -12.83 -5.58
CA LYS A 47 8.85 -13.86 -4.91
C LYS A 47 9.71 -15.02 -4.41
N ASP A 48 10.61 -15.50 -5.25
CA ASP A 48 11.51 -16.60 -4.88
C ASP A 48 12.45 -16.16 -3.74
N TRP A 49 12.95 -14.94 -3.77
CA TRP A 49 13.76 -14.37 -2.70
C TRP A 49 12.94 -14.21 -1.39
N VAL A 50 11.73 -13.67 -1.43
CA VAL A 50 10.85 -13.59 -0.24
C VAL A 50 10.54 -14.97 0.29
N LYS A 51 10.21 -15.94 -0.58
CA LYS A 51 9.92 -17.32 -0.20
C LYS A 51 11.08 -17.97 0.59
N ASN A 52 12.31 -17.57 0.31
CA ASN A 52 13.52 -18.06 0.96
C ASN A 52 13.91 -17.27 2.22
N GLY A 53 13.09 -16.33 2.68
CA GLY A 53 13.29 -15.60 3.94
C GLY A 53 13.51 -14.11 3.81
N GLY A 54 13.48 -13.55 2.60
CA GLY A 54 13.58 -12.12 2.38
C GLY A 54 12.36 -11.35 2.87
N LYS A 55 12.56 -10.12 3.32
CA LYS A 55 11.50 -9.19 3.76
C LYS A 55 11.31 -8.08 2.73
N LEU A 56 10.13 -8.01 2.12
CA LEU A 56 9.77 -6.97 1.16
C LEU A 56 8.87 -5.91 1.81
N ILE A 57 9.26 -4.64 1.75
CA ILE A 57 8.44 -3.50 2.20
C ILE A 57 8.08 -2.66 0.97
N ALA A 58 6.80 -2.61 0.62
CA ALA A 58 6.30 -1.83 -0.50
C ALA A 58 5.43 -0.67 -0.02
N MET A 59 5.67 0.55 -0.54
CA MET A 59 4.95 1.77 -0.14
C MET A 59 4.27 2.42 -1.34
N GLY A 60 3.06 2.94 -1.11
CA GLY A 60 2.31 3.72 -2.10
C GLY A 60 2.15 2.99 -3.43
N GLY A 61 2.55 3.62 -4.52
CA GLY A 61 2.45 3.07 -5.88
C GLY A 61 3.19 1.76 -6.11
N ALA A 62 4.18 1.41 -5.27
CA ALA A 62 4.87 0.13 -5.34
C ALA A 62 3.93 -1.05 -5.00
N VAL A 63 2.96 -0.85 -4.11
CA VAL A 63 1.98 -1.89 -3.73
C VAL A 63 1.20 -2.39 -4.94
N LYS A 64 0.78 -1.47 -5.82
CA LYS A 64 0.06 -1.81 -7.06
C LYS A 64 0.92 -2.65 -8.01
N GLY A 65 2.22 -2.42 -8.02
CA GLY A 65 3.17 -3.22 -8.83
C GLY A 65 3.31 -4.66 -8.37
N LEU A 66 2.89 -5.00 -7.15
CA LEU A 66 2.94 -6.35 -6.59
C LEU A 66 1.67 -7.18 -6.85
N GLU A 67 0.62 -6.56 -7.40
CA GLU A 67 -0.64 -7.21 -7.72
C GLU A 67 -0.55 -8.04 -9.01
N GLY A 68 -1.46 -9.00 -9.16
CA GLY A 68 -1.69 -9.75 -10.40
C GLY A 68 -1.33 -11.22 -10.33
N GLU A 69 -1.48 -11.93 -11.45
CA GLU A 69 -1.35 -13.39 -11.55
C GLU A 69 0.04 -13.91 -11.10
N ASN A 70 1.08 -13.17 -11.39
CA ASN A 70 2.45 -13.49 -10.96
C ASN A 70 2.88 -12.72 -9.72
N GLY A 71 2.00 -11.90 -9.15
CA GLY A 71 2.24 -11.09 -7.95
C GLY A 71 2.01 -11.85 -6.65
N PHE A 72 1.81 -11.08 -5.61
CA PHE A 72 1.45 -11.55 -4.28
C PHE A 72 -0.09 -11.56 -4.09
N SER A 73 -0.58 -11.84 -2.87
CA SER A 73 -2.02 -11.96 -2.64
C SER A 73 -2.78 -10.64 -2.59
N ILE A 74 -2.09 -9.51 -2.58
CA ILE A 74 -2.72 -8.19 -2.60
C ILE A 74 -3.59 -8.00 -3.85
N LYS A 75 -4.80 -7.46 -3.67
CA LYS A 75 -5.76 -7.22 -4.76
C LYS A 75 -6.37 -5.85 -4.65
N SER A 76 -6.42 -5.14 -5.78
CA SER A 76 -7.20 -3.91 -5.88
C SER A 76 -8.68 -4.20 -5.62
N LYS A 77 -9.32 -3.35 -4.84
CA LYS A 77 -10.75 -3.45 -4.58
C LYS A 77 -11.52 -3.06 -5.84
N GLU A 78 -12.25 -4.01 -6.41
CA GLU A 78 -13.15 -3.73 -7.53
C GLU A 78 -14.36 -2.92 -7.06
N VAL A 79 -14.53 -1.75 -7.64
CA VAL A 79 -15.78 -1.00 -7.51
C VAL A 79 -16.75 -1.58 -8.53
N LYS A 80 -17.86 -2.16 -8.07
CA LYS A 80 -18.96 -2.53 -8.97
C LYS A 80 -19.42 -1.24 -9.68
N LYS A 81 -19.07 -1.11 -10.95
CA LYS A 81 -19.73 -0.12 -11.81
C LYS A 81 -21.16 -0.59 -11.94
N ASP A 82 -22.09 0.26 -11.50
CA ASP A 82 -23.50 0.03 -11.88
C ASP A 82 -23.55 0.01 -13.40
N SER A 83 -23.89 -1.15 -13.95
CA SER A 83 -23.84 -1.48 -15.38
C SER A 83 -24.92 -0.79 -16.23
N THR A 84 -25.36 0.39 -15.85
CA THR A 84 -26.33 1.22 -16.55
C THR A 84 -25.75 2.48 -17.16
N ASP A 85 -24.43 2.55 -17.37
CA ASP A 85 -23.82 3.65 -18.10
C ASP A 85 -24.12 3.54 -19.61
N ALA A 86 -25.37 3.79 -19.99
CA ALA A 86 -25.64 4.38 -21.29
C ALA A 86 -24.79 5.64 -21.39
N ILE A 87 -24.07 5.83 -22.50
CA ILE A 87 -23.29 7.05 -22.75
C ILE A 87 -24.27 8.24 -22.68
N THR A 88 -24.38 8.83 -21.51
CA THR A 88 -25.16 10.04 -21.30
C THR A 88 -24.22 11.20 -21.60
N LEU A 89 -24.55 11.99 -22.61
CA LEU A 89 -23.82 13.23 -22.90
C LEU A 89 -24.04 14.18 -21.71
N SER A 90 -22.98 14.38 -20.93
CA SER A 90 -22.98 15.36 -19.84
C SER A 90 -22.55 16.72 -20.38
N THR A 91 -23.11 17.79 -19.82
CA THR A 91 -22.63 19.15 -20.08
C THR A 91 -21.22 19.33 -19.49
N TYR A 92 -20.49 20.35 -19.94
CA TYR A 92 -19.15 20.66 -19.40
C TYR A 92 -19.17 20.84 -17.87
N GLU A 93 -20.18 21.56 -17.36
CA GLU A 93 -20.36 21.79 -15.91
C GLU A 93 -20.63 20.48 -15.14
N GLU A 94 -21.44 19.58 -15.70
CA GLU A 94 -21.69 18.27 -15.11
C GLU A 94 -20.44 17.40 -15.12
N SER A 95 -19.65 17.43 -16.19
CA SER A 95 -18.37 16.70 -16.29
C SER A 95 -17.37 17.15 -15.22
N GLU A 96 -17.29 18.46 -14.95
CA GLU A 96 -16.44 19.00 -13.90
C GLU A 96 -16.89 18.54 -12.50
N ARG A 97 -18.20 18.58 -12.22
CA ARG A 97 -18.78 18.07 -10.97
C ARG A 97 -18.57 16.55 -10.79
N GLU A 98 -18.73 15.78 -11.86
CA GLU A 98 -18.48 14.33 -11.82
C GLU A 98 -17.01 14.03 -11.54
N SER A 99 -16.08 14.78 -12.11
CA SER A 99 -14.66 14.61 -11.83
C SER A 99 -14.33 14.85 -10.36
N ILE A 100 -14.90 15.89 -9.74
CA ILE A 100 -14.68 16.24 -8.32
C ILE A 100 -15.13 15.11 -7.38
N LYS A 101 -16.19 14.37 -7.72
CA LYS A 101 -16.66 13.22 -6.91
C LYS A 101 -15.61 12.11 -6.77
N ASN A 102 -14.68 12.05 -7.69
CA ASN A 102 -13.67 11.01 -7.76
C ASN A 102 -12.31 11.38 -7.14
N TYR A 103 -12.12 12.62 -6.67
CA TYR A 103 -10.82 13.07 -6.18
C TYR A 103 -10.64 12.91 -4.67
N ILE A 104 -9.39 12.57 -4.29
CA ILE A 104 -8.82 12.74 -2.96
C ILE A 104 -7.56 13.58 -3.12
N THR A 105 -7.49 14.72 -2.44
CA THR A 105 -6.42 15.70 -2.62
C THR A 105 -5.63 15.96 -1.34
N GLY A 106 -5.12 14.90 -0.71
CA GLY A 106 -4.43 15.03 0.58
C GLY A 106 -5.40 15.10 1.75
N THR A 107 -6.07 13.98 2.01
CA THR A 107 -7.16 13.87 2.99
C THR A 107 -6.75 12.95 4.14
N ILE A 108 -7.02 13.37 5.36
CA ILE A 108 -6.74 12.60 6.57
C ILE A 108 -7.98 11.80 6.96
N PHE A 109 -7.79 10.49 7.10
CA PHE A 109 -8.81 9.56 7.59
C PHE A 109 -8.37 8.90 8.89
N LYS A 110 -9.35 8.68 9.77
CA LYS A 110 -9.16 7.83 10.95
C LYS A 110 -9.34 6.37 10.54
N THR A 111 -8.37 5.55 10.87
CA THR A 111 -8.34 4.10 10.56
C THR A 111 -8.45 3.28 11.84
N LYS A 112 -8.78 2.01 11.69
CA LYS A 112 -8.66 1.01 12.75
C LYS A 112 -7.30 0.34 12.72
N VAL A 113 -6.83 -0.04 13.89
CA VAL A 113 -5.53 -0.68 14.09
C VAL A 113 -5.73 -1.97 14.89
N ASP A 114 -5.23 -3.06 14.33
CA ASP A 114 -4.99 -4.29 15.09
C ASP A 114 -3.62 -4.16 15.79
N ASN A 115 -3.63 -3.67 17.01
CA ASN A 115 -2.41 -3.44 17.80
C ASN A 115 -1.79 -4.74 18.38
N THR A 116 -2.37 -5.89 18.08
CA THR A 116 -1.77 -7.20 18.36
C THR A 116 -0.83 -7.64 17.25
N ASN A 117 -0.95 -7.03 16.06
CA ASN A 117 -0.04 -7.28 14.94
C ASN A 117 1.32 -6.61 15.20
N PRO A 118 2.46 -7.30 15.01
CA PRO A 118 3.80 -6.74 15.19
C PRO A 118 4.05 -5.43 14.45
N LEU A 119 3.48 -5.28 13.24
CA LEU A 119 3.56 -4.04 12.47
C LEU A 119 2.99 -2.83 13.24
N ALA A 120 2.00 -3.05 14.11
CA ALA A 120 1.28 -2.01 14.83
C ALA A 120 1.72 -1.86 16.30
N TYR A 121 2.81 -2.48 16.74
CA TYR A 121 3.30 -2.33 18.10
C TYR A 121 3.60 -0.87 18.45
N GLY A 122 3.14 -0.46 19.63
CA GLY A 122 3.25 0.92 20.13
C GLY A 122 2.10 1.85 19.72
N TYR A 123 1.17 1.36 18.88
CA TYR A 123 -0.07 2.09 18.55
C TYR A 123 -1.24 1.66 19.43
N GLY A 124 -2.21 2.56 19.58
CA GLY A 124 -3.54 2.23 20.12
C GLY A 124 -4.45 1.62 19.06
N ASN A 125 -5.76 1.71 19.27
CA ASN A 125 -6.76 1.12 18.36
C ASN A 125 -7.03 1.97 17.12
N ASP A 126 -6.48 3.16 17.04
CA ASP A 126 -6.73 4.13 15.96
C ASP A 126 -5.42 4.72 15.43
N TYR A 127 -5.39 5.00 14.14
CA TYR A 127 -4.32 5.72 13.45
C TYR A 127 -4.94 6.73 12.48
N PHE A 128 -4.21 7.80 12.18
CA PHE A 128 -4.63 8.79 11.18
C PHE A 128 -3.74 8.65 9.96
N THR A 129 -4.33 8.20 8.84
CA THR A 129 -3.61 8.08 7.57
C THR A 129 -3.82 9.31 6.71
N LEU A 130 -2.79 9.65 5.92
CA LEU A 130 -2.86 10.69 4.89
C LEU A 130 -2.98 10.02 3.52
N LYS A 131 -4.16 10.07 2.92
CA LYS A 131 -4.40 9.61 1.56
C LYS A 131 -4.16 10.72 0.55
N LEU A 132 -3.30 10.44 -0.43
CA LEU A 132 -3.00 11.34 -1.54
C LEU A 132 -3.74 10.96 -2.84
N GLY A 133 -4.36 9.79 -2.85
CA GLY A 133 -5.13 9.23 -3.96
C GLY A 133 -6.19 8.27 -3.46
N ASP A 134 -6.86 7.63 -4.40
CA ASP A 134 -7.97 6.71 -4.17
C ASP A 134 -7.59 5.23 -4.34
N ASP A 135 -6.30 4.91 -4.34
CA ASP A 135 -5.85 3.52 -4.34
C ASP A 135 -6.49 2.77 -3.18
N ALA A 136 -7.12 1.65 -3.53
CA ALA A 136 -7.95 0.87 -2.64
C ALA A 136 -7.65 -0.62 -2.86
N PHE A 137 -7.27 -1.33 -1.80
CA PHE A 137 -6.97 -2.75 -1.83
C PHE A 137 -7.87 -3.50 -0.85
N GLU A 138 -8.22 -4.72 -1.20
CA GLU A 138 -8.97 -5.61 -0.32
C GLU A 138 -8.19 -5.89 0.97
N TYR A 139 -8.90 -6.27 2.03
CA TYR A 139 -8.25 -6.76 3.24
C TYR A 139 -7.45 -8.01 2.94
N LEU A 140 -6.30 -8.13 3.57
CA LEU A 140 -5.60 -9.41 3.65
C LEU A 140 -6.39 -10.34 4.58
N LYS A 141 -6.44 -11.62 4.24
CA LYS A 141 -7.18 -12.61 5.04
C LYS A 141 -6.72 -12.67 6.50
N ASP A 142 -5.41 -12.63 6.72
CA ASP A 142 -4.78 -12.83 8.02
C ASP A 142 -3.58 -11.88 8.18
N GLY A 143 -3.75 -10.57 8.08
CA GLY A 143 -2.58 -9.71 8.20
C GLY A 143 -2.88 -8.22 8.00
N SER A 144 -4.16 -7.84 8.02
CA SER A 144 -4.57 -6.44 7.96
C SER A 144 -4.31 -5.76 9.29
N ALA A 145 -3.17 -5.07 9.41
CA ALA A 145 -2.77 -4.37 10.64
C ALA A 145 -3.46 -3.01 10.79
N VAL A 146 -3.66 -2.28 9.67
CA VAL A 146 -4.34 -0.99 9.64
C VAL A 146 -5.31 -0.96 8.47
N TYR A 147 -6.55 -0.54 8.72
CA TYR A 147 -7.59 -0.56 7.69
C TYR A 147 -8.65 0.52 7.88
N LEU A 148 -9.33 0.85 6.78
CA LEU A 148 -10.50 1.70 6.76
C LEU A 148 -11.77 0.86 6.86
N GLU A 149 -12.69 1.27 7.73
CA GLU A 149 -14.03 0.67 7.83
C GLU A 149 -14.97 1.25 6.76
N ASN A 150 -16.15 0.66 6.64
CA ASN A 150 -17.22 1.20 5.79
C ASN A 150 -17.65 2.60 6.27
N ASN A 151 -18.12 3.44 5.33
CA ASN A 151 -18.59 4.81 5.62
C ASN A 151 -17.55 5.73 6.30
N THR A 152 -16.28 5.56 5.98
CA THR A 152 -15.22 6.41 6.49
C THR A 152 -15.36 7.85 6.00
N ASN A 153 -15.43 8.79 6.95
CA ASN A 153 -15.45 10.23 6.65
C ASN A 153 -14.09 10.88 6.91
N PRO A 154 -13.72 11.90 6.12
CA PRO A 154 -12.50 12.66 6.36
C PRO A 154 -12.51 13.33 7.75
N VAL A 155 -11.37 13.26 8.44
CA VAL A 155 -11.12 14.09 9.63
C VAL A 155 -10.67 15.50 9.21
N ALA A 156 -9.91 15.58 8.12
CA ALA A 156 -9.49 16.83 7.51
C ALA A 156 -9.21 16.63 6.01
N GLY A 157 -9.31 17.69 5.23
CA GLY A 157 -9.13 17.65 3.78
C GLY A 157 -10.43 17.32 3.04
N PHE A 158 -10.30 17.08 1.71
CA PHE A 158 -11.43 16.82 0.82
C PHE A 158 -11.33 15.42 0.20
N ALA A 159 -12.43 14.69 0.23
CA ALA A 159 -12.63 13.46 -0.51
C ALA A 159 -14.01 13.44 -1.17
N GLY A 160 -14.03 13.22 -2.47
CA GLY A 160 -15.26 13.11 -3.25
C GLY A 160 -16.11 11.90 -2.85
N SER A 161 -17.40 11.96 -3.15
CA SER A 161 -18.36 10.94 -2.71
C SER A 161 -18.05 9.54 -3.26
N GLU A 162 -17.66 9.46 -4.54
CA GLU A 162 -17.32 8.19 -5.18
C GLU A 162 -15.96 7.66 -4.72
N ALA A 163 -14.98 8.57 -4.53
CA ALA A 163 -13.70 8.21 -3.94
C ALA A 163 -13.86 7.63 -2.53
N LYS A 164 -14.71 8.21 -1.68
CA LYS A 164 -15.02 7.69 -0.34
C LYS A 164 -15.62 6.28 -0.36
N LYS A 165 -16.49 5.98 -1.32
CA LYS A 165 -17.06 4.64 -1.48
C LYS A 165 -15.97 3.61 -1.86
N ARG A 166 -15.02 4.01 -2.73
CA ARG A 166 -13.92 3.13 -3.13
C ARG A 166 -13.00 2.76 -1.98
N ILE A 167 -12.60 3.75 -1.18
CA ILE A 167 -11.64 3.55 -0.09
C ILE A 167 -12.26 2.97 1.19
N GLY A 168 -13.58 2.91 1.33
CA GLY A 168 -14.23 2.22 2.46
C GLY A 168 -13.89 0.73 2.43
N GLU A 169 -13.77 0.08 3.59
CA GLU A 169 -13.43 -1.35 3.71
C GLU A 169 -12.18 -1.74 2.92
N THR A 170 -11.07 -1.02 3.16
CA THR A 170 -9.80 -1.25 2.46
C THR A 170 -8.61 -1.32 3.40
N LEU A 171 -7.60 -2.04 2.94
CA LEU A 171 -6.30 -2.12 3.59
C LEU A 171 -5.59 -0.76 3.55
N VAL A 172 -4.92 -0.41 4.65
CA VAL A 172 -3.98 0.70 4.73
C VAL A 172 -2.57 0.17 4.94
N PHE A 173 -2.36 -0.68 5.96
CA PHE A 173 -1.10 -1.39 6.17
C PHE A 173 -1.37 -2.85 6.51
N GLY A 174 -0.54 -3.75 5.98
CA GLY A 174 -0.69 -5.16 6.27
C GLY A 174 0.58 -5.96 6.02
N VAL A 175 0.56 -7.19 6.50
CA VAL A 175 1.65 -8.16 6.39
C VAL A 175 1.11 -9.44 5.75
N GLU A 176 1.81 -9.93 4.75
CA GLU A 176 1.58 -11.25 4.14
C GLU A 176 2.79 -12.13 4.41
N ASN A 177 2.58 -13.30 5.02
CA ASN A 177 3.60 -14.33 5.10
C ASN A 177 3.68 -15.10 3.79
N TYR A 178 4.87 -15.19 3.20
CA TYR A 178 5.09 -15.89 1.94
C TYR A 178 6.34 -16.79 2.02
N GLY A 179 6.11 -18.11 2.15
CA GLY A 179 7.19 -19.06 2.43
C GLY A 179 7.80 -18.81 3.80
N SER A 180 9.12 -18.58 3.84
CA SER A 180 9.85 -18.23 5.06
C SER A 180 10.05 -16.73 5.26
N GLY A 181 9.57 -15.91 4.33
CA GLY A 181 9.70 -14.45 4.39
C GLY A 181 8.35 -13.74 4.41
N GLN A 182 8.38 -12.41 4.28
CA GLN A 182 7.19 -11.57 4.43
C GLN A 182 7.15 -10.44 3.43
N VAL A 183 5.92 -10.02 3.12
CA VAL A 183 5.64 -8.80 2.36
C VAL A 183 4.84 -7.85 3.24
N ILE A 184 5.35 -6.65 3.42
CA ILE A 184 4.71 -5.58 4.15
C ILE A 184 4.17 -4.56 3.14
N TYR A 185 2.87 -4.37 3.16
CA TYR A 185 2.16 -3.41 2.31
C TYR A 185 1.86 -2.14 3.09
N MET A 186 2.32 -1.01 2.58
CA MET A 186 2.02 0.32 3.09
C MET A 186 1.33 1.11 1.98
N VAL A 187 0.00 0.93 1.83
CA VAL A 187 -0.79 1.53 0.75
C VAL A 187 -0.68 3.06 0.76
N ASP A 188 -0.75 3.67 1.94
CA ASP A 188 -0.44 5.08 2.10
C ASP A 188 1.02 5.23 2.56
N ASN A 189 1.65 6.35 2.20
CA ASN A 189 3.05 6.57 2.57
C ASN A 189 3.20 7.02 4.04
N PRO A 190 3.66 6.15 4.97
CA PRO A 190 3.78 6.50 6.39
C PRO A 190 4.91 7.50 6.66
N LEU A 191 5.79 7.72 5.69
CA LEU A 191 6.95 8.61 5.81
C LEU A 191 6.77 9.92 5.01
N PHE A 192 5.52 10.27 4.63
CA PHE A 192 5.24 11.36 3.71
C PHE A 192 6.05 12.63 4.04
N ARG A 193 6.89 13.02 3.10
CA ARG A 193 7.79 14.19 3.17
C ARG A 193 8.62 14.30 4.46
N GLY A 194 8.82 13.22 5.19
CA GLY A 194 9.59 13.18 6.44
C GLY A 194 8.93 13.84 7.65
N PHE A 195 7.77 14.48 7.50
CA PHE A 195 7.08 15.16 8.61
C PHE A 195 5.86 14.41 9.17
N TRP A 196 5.42 13.31 8.54
CA TRP A 196 4.28 12.52 9.04
C TRP A 196 4.72 11.65 10.23
N GLU A 197 4.93 12.30 11.38
CA GLU A 197 5.47 11.67 12.59
C GLU A 197 4.63 10.47 13.05
N ASN A 198 3.31 10.58 12.90
CA ASN A 198 2.35 9.55 13.29
C ASN A 198 2.55 8.20 12.55
N GLY A 199 3.17 8.20 11.38
CA GLY A 199 3.40 6.99 10.56
C GLY A 199 4.76 6.33 10.74
N LYS A 200 5.76 7.06 11.25
CA LYS A 200 7.16 6.60 11.26
C LYS A 200 7.38 5.29 12.00
N LEU A 201 6.65 5.07 13.10
CA LEU A 201 6.81 3.85 13.90
C LEU A 201 6.35 2.60 13.14
N PHE A 202 5.35 2.68 12.24
CA PHE A 202 4.99 1.54 11.39
C PHE A 202 6.16 1.11 10.50
N PHE A 203 6.89 2.05 9.94
CA PHE A 203 8.06 1.73 9.12
C PHE A 203 9.19 1.11 9.95
N VAL A 204 9.42 1.60 11.17
CA VAL A 204 10.39 1.02 12.10
C VAL A 204 9.97 -0.39 12.50
N ASN A 205 8.68 -0.61 12.80
CA ASN A 205 8.16 -1.94 13.13
C ASN A 205 8.29 -2.90 11.93
N ALA A 206 8.03 -2.44 10.71
CA ALA A 206 8.22 -3.25 9.51
C ALA A 206 9.67 -3.75 9.37
N LEU A 207 10.63 -2.91 9.72
CA LEU A 207 12.05 -3.28 9.67
C LEU A 207 12.45 -4.28 10.75
N PHE A 208 11.97 -4.08 12.00
CA PHE A 208 12.57 -4.71 13.17
C PHE A 208 11.65 -5.63 13.97
N MET A 209 10.31 -5.50 13.83
CA MET A 209 9.35 -6.23 14.67
C MET A 209 8.54 -7.28 13.91
N VAL A 210 8.45 -7.16 12.61
CA VAL A 210 7.81 -8.17 11.75
C VAL A 210 8.84 -9.20 11.36
N ASP A 211 8.66 -10.46 11.83
CA ASP A 211 9.51 -11.62 11.56
C ASP A 211 8.68 -12.79 11.06
#